data_a8504ef270b059a04ee603ea86330c92
#
_entry.id   a8504ef270b059a04ee603ea86330c92
#
_cell.length_a   1.000
_cell.length_b   1.000
_cell.length_c   1.000
_cell.angle_alpha   90.00
_cell.angle_beta   90.00
_cell.angle_gamma   90.00
#
_symmetry.space_group_name_H-M   'P 1'
#
loop_
_entity.id
_entity.type
_entity.pdbx_description
1 polymer ?
#
loop_
_entity_poly.entity_id
_entity_poly.type
_entity_poly.pdbx_seq_one_letter_code
_entity_poly.pdbx_strand_id
1 'polypeptide(L)'
;PPVMSLSYITTTLGRARALTLRRALDDDPADRSRTLELIRGVETQLQKGIEDYVGTIVSEEDRALFETFKSTYRDYLQVQTEVLQDISAGRLDNAKQSITGPLTDRADTMMQAMTALITFNGKGAEAASQLSSDVADEAYVAIIGALVIIMLALLAIATLLTRSIVVPLADAVAVAERVATGDLTQQIRVVGRDEPALLLAALSRMQGNLRETIGKIVASSDQLASASEELHTVTEDTSRGLHQQSAEIDQAATAVNQMTAAVEKVANNAVSTADASKGADQT
;
A
#
# COMPACT_ATOMS: atom_id res chain seq x y z
N PRO A 1 25.85 -34.56 -2.04
CA PRO A 1 25.76 -35.99 -2.30
C PRO A 1 27.02 -36.61 -2.89
N PRO A 2 27.56 -36.26 -4.11
CA PRO A 2 28.71 -37.00 -4.63
C PRO A 2 29.97 -36.94 -3.75
N VAL A 3 30.30 -35.74 -3.21
CA VAL A 3 31.48 -35.57 -2.32
C VAL A 3 31.35 -36.37 -1.03
N MET A 4 30.13 -36.49 -0.47
CA MET A 4 29.91 -37.32 0.73
C MET A 4 30.07 -38.81 0.46
N SER A 5 29.55 -39.30 -0.66
CA SER A 5 29.71 -40.69 -1.09
C SER A 5 31.18 -41.04 -1.35
N LEU A 6 31.93 -40.14 -2.00
CA LEU A 6 33.36 -40.30 -2.22
C LEU A 6 34.18 -40.29 -0.90
N SER A 7 33.83 -39.43 0.04
CA SER A 7 34.44 -39.42 1.37
C SER A 7 34.21 -40.73 2.13
N TYR A 8 32.96 -41.25 2.05
CA TYR A 8 32.62 -42.55 2.64
C TYR A 8 33.39 -43.68 2.00
N ILE A 9 33.46 -43.73 0.65
CA ILE A 9 34.26 -44.74 -0.09
C ILE A 9 35.72 -44.66 0.31
N THR A 10 36.35 -43.46 0.39
CA THR A 10 37.75 -43.27 0.76
C THR A 10 38.04 -43.77 2.17
N THR A 11 37.19 -43.45 3.15
CA THR A 11 37.34 -43.91 4.52
C THR A 11 37.19 -45.41 4.61
N THR A 12 36.28 -45.99 3.87
CA THR A 12 36.03 -47.44 3.85
C THR A 12 37.16 -48.21 3.17
N LEU A 13 37.74 -47.66 2.11
CA LEU A 13 38.98 -48.19 1.47
C LEU A 13 40.16 -48.18 2.43
N GLY A 14 40.39 -47.08 3.15
CA GLY A 14 41.42 -46.99 4.15
C GLY A 14 41.27 -48.05 5.25
N ARG A 15 40.01 -48.30 5.69
CA ARG A 15 39.69 -49.35 6.67
C ARG A 15 39.94 -50.75 6.12
N ALA A 16 39.54 -51.02 4.89
CA ALA A 16 39.80 -52.31 4.20
C ALA A 16 41.29 -52.59 4.12
N ARG A 17 42.10 -51.60 3.70
CA ARG A 17 43.56 -51.69 3.65
C ARG A 17 44.16 -51.98 5.01
N ALA A 18 43.78 -51.24 6.05
CA ALA A 18 44.27 -51.44 7.43
C ALA A 18 43.95 -52.87 7.95
N LEU A 19 42.76 -53.39 7.65
CA LEU A 19 42.39 -54.77 8.05
C LEU A 19 43.19 -55.82 7.30
N THR A 20 43.51 -55.62 6.00
CA THR A 20 44.38 -56.50 5.24
C THR A 20 45.80 -56.57 5.84
N LEU A 21 46.37 -55.42 6.21
CA LEU A 21 47.67 -55.35 6.89
C LEU A 21 47.59 -56.01 8.26
N ARG A 22 46.57 -55.75 9.07
CA ARG A 22 46.36 -56.36 10.37
C ARG A 22 46.33 -57.89 10.27
N ARG A 23 45.58 -58.45 9.29
CA ARG A 23 45.50 -59.89 9.11
C ARG A 23 46.84 -60.53 8.83
N ALA A 24 47.76 -59.83 8.12
CA ALA A 24 49.12 -60.31 7.88
C ALA A 24 50.01 -60.32 9.17
N LEU A 25 49.65 -59.49 10.17
CA LEU A 25 50.36 -59.33 11.43
C LEU A 25 49.79 -60.16 12.58
N ASP A 26 48.53 -60.67 12.42
CA ASP A 26 47.89 -61.50 13.45
C ASP A 26 48.55 -62.87 13.47
N ASP A 27 49.09 -63.28 14.62
CA ASP A 27 49.76 -64.55 14.84
C ASP A 27 48.75 -65.68 15.14
N ASP A 28 47.64 -65.36 15.81
CA ASP A 28 46.62 -66.33 16.19
C ASP A 28 45.66 -66.63 15.02
N PRO A 29 45.44 -67.91 14.68
CA PRO A 29 44.49 -68.32 13.65
C PRO A 29 43.05 -67.84 13.89
N ALA A 30 42.59 -67.74 15.15
CA ALA A 30 41.28 -67.26 15.49
C ALA A 30 41.15 -65.75 15.18
N ASP A 31 42.15 -64.94 15.51
CA ASP A 31 42.19 -63.53 15.17
C ASP A 31 42.29 -63.29 13.67
N ARG A 32 43.02 -64.09 12.94
CA ARG A 32 43.04 -64.06 11.44
C ARG A 32 41.67 -64.33 10.86
N SER A 33 40.91 -65.28 11.43
CA SER A 33 39.57 -65.59 10.94
C SER A 33 38.60 -64.46 11.19
N ARG A 34 38.65 -63.84 12.40
CA ARG A 34 37.85 -62.66 12.77
C ARG A 34 38.13 -61.46 11.85
N THR A 35 39.44 -61.19 11.61
CA THR A 35 39.85 -60.08 10.72
C THR A 35 39.35 -60.30 9.27
N LEU A 36 39.32 -61.56 8.77
CA LEU A 36 38.72 -61.85 7.47
C LEU A 36 37.24 -61.54 7.39
N GLU A 37 36.46 -61.83 8.40
CA GLU A 37 35.03 -61.49 8.47
C GLU A 37 34.84 -59.96 8.44
N LEU A 38 35.69 -59.22 9.18
CA LEU A 38 35.64 -57.74 9.15
C LEU A 38 35.99 -57.21 7.76
N ILE A 39 36.97 -57.76 7.05
CA ILE A 39 37.30 -57.39 5.66
C ILE A 39 36.06 -57.57 4.75
N ARG A 40 35.42 -58.74 4.80
CA ARG A 40 34.19 -59.01 4.01
C ARG A 40 33.07 -58.00 4.33
N GLY A 41 32.89 -57.69 5.60
CA GLY A 41 31.87 -56.68 6.00
C GLY A 41 32.18 -55.29 5.43
N VAL A 42 33.45 -54.90 5.41
CA VAL A 42 33.89 -53.60 4.86
C VAL A 42 33.79 -53.58 3.35
N GLU A 43 34.10 -54.70 2.65
CA GLU A 43 33.92 -54.85 1.21
C GLU A 43 32.46 -54.68 0.82
N THR A 44 31.49 -55.26 1.56
CA THR A 44 30.06 -55.06 1.34
C THR A 44 29.65 -53.61 1.49
N GLN A 45 30.18 -52.92 2.53
CA GLN A 45 29.93 -51.49 2.74
C GLN A 45 30.49 -50.63 1.61
N LEU A 46 31.68 -51.00 1.12
CA LEU A 46 32.33 -50.32 0.01
C LEU A 46 31.56 -50.49 -1.28
N GLN A 47 31.09 -51.70 -1.59
CA GLN A 47 30.28 -51.99 -2.79
C GLN A 47 29.00 -51.11 -2.74
N LYS A 48 28.32 -51.03 -1.62
CA LYS A 48 27.16 -50.14 -1.47
C LYS A 48 27.52 -48.68 -1.67
N GLY A 49 28.62 -48.18 -1.11
CA GLY A 49 29.08 -46.81 -1.30
C GLY A 49 29.38 -46.48 -2.77
N ILE A 50 29.95 -47.44 -3.50
CA ILE A 50 30.19 -47.33 -4.93
C ILE A 50 28.88 -47.28 -5.73
N GLU A 51 27.90 -48.13 -5.42
CA GLU A 51 26.57 -48.10 -6.02
C GLU A 51 25.84 -46.78 -5.78
N ASP A 52 25.88 -46.27 -4.53
CA ASP A 52 25.32 -44.98 -4.17
C ASP A 52 25.96 -43.82 -4.93
N TYR A 53 27.28 -43.87 -5.16
CA TYR A 53 27.99 -42.88 -5.97
C TYR A 53 27.63 -42.92 -7.45
N VAL A 54 27.48 -44.10 -8.04
CA VAL A 54 27.07 -44.24 -9.44
C VAL A 54 25.79 -43.52 -9.77
N GLY A 55 24.85 -43.54 -8.81
CA GLY A 55 23.57 -42.79 -8.92
C GLY A 55 23.73 -41.26 -8.93
N THR A 56 24.90 -40.72 -8.58
CA THR A 56 25.17 -39.28 -8.55
C THR A 56 25.93 -38.76 -9.76
N ILE A 57 26.42 -39.66 -10.65
CA ILE A 57 27.23 -39.31 -11.84
C ILE A 57 26.33 -38.67 -12.90
N VAL A 58 26.58 -37.40 -13.22
CA VAL A 58 25.80 -36.64 -14.19
C VAL A 58 26.60 -36.20 -15.44
N SER A 59 27.93 -36.26 -15.39
CA SER A 59 28.81 -35.85 -16.50
C SER A 59 29.64 -37.00 -17.06
N GLU A 60 30.04 -36.92 -18.34
CA GLU A 60 30.92 -37.90 -18.97
C GLU A 60 32.31 -37.87 -18.38
N GLU A 61 32.80 -36.72 -17.93
CA GLU A 61 34.12 -36.60 -17.28
C GLU A 61 34.14 -37.28 -15.92
N ASP A 62 33.09 -37.10 -15.11
CA ASP A 62 32.90 -37.77 -13.83
C ASP A 62 32.83 -39.30 -14.05
N ARG A 63 32.10 -39.74 -15.05
CA ARG A 63 32.02 -41.16 -15.47
C ARG A 63 33.38 -41.73 -15.86
N ALA A 64 34.18 -41.02 -16.64
CA ALA A 64 35.50 -41.47 -17.07
C ALA A 64 36.47 -41.60 -15.87
N LEU A 65 36.46 -40.64 -14.95
CA LEU A 65 37.23 -40.69 -13.71
C LEU A 65 36.80 -41.86 -12.83
N PHE A 66 35.49 -42.10 -12.74
CA PHE A 66 34.95 -43.23 -11.99
C PHE A 66 35.34 -44.58 -12.57
N GLU A 67 35.27 -44.76 -13.89
CA GLU A 67 35.72 -46.01 -14.54
C GLU A 67 37.24 -46.23 -14.34
N THR A 68 38.03 -45.15 -14.32
CA THR A 68 39.44 -45.22 -13.99
C THR A 68 39.66 -45.72 -12.56
N PHE A 69 38.94 -45.13 -11.58
CA PHE A 69 38.98 -45.61 -10.21
C PHE A 69 38.52 -47.07 -10.10
N LYS A 70 37.46 -47.46 -10.74
CA LYS A 70 36.92 -48.83 -10.73
C LYS A 70 37.90 -49.85 -11.31
N SER A 71 38.64 -49.49 -12.37
CA SER A 71 39.68 -50.32 -12.95
C SER A 71 40.84 -50.50 -11.95
N THR A 72 41.37 -49.43 -11.40
CA THR A 72 42.48 -49.46 -10.43
C THR A 72 42.09 -50.18 -9.15
N TYR A 73 40.83 -50.04 -8.67
CA TYR A 73 40.30 -50.78 -7.54
C TYR A 73 40.22 -52.28 -7.82
N ARG A 74 39.83 -52.70 -9.02
CA ARG A 74 39.83 -54.11 -9.42
C ARG A 74 41.27 -54.71 -9.40
N ASP A 75 42.24 -53.95 -9.90
CA ASP A 75 43.66 -54.37 -9.89
C ASP A 75 44.17 -54.51 -8.46
N TYR A 76 43.77 -53.60 -7.54
CA TYR A 76 44.09 -53.70 -6.11
C TYR A 76 43.45 -54.96 -5.49
N LEU A 77 42.17 -55.23 -5.75
CA LEU A 77 41.47 -56.42 -5.23
C LEU A 77 42.09 -57.73 -5.67
N GLN A 78 42.64 -57.82 -6.89
CA GLN A 78 43.31 -58.99 -7.40
C GLN A 78 44.55 -59.28 -6.53
N VAL A 79 45.45 -58.30 -6.31
CA VAL A 79 46.64 -58.48 -5.49
C VAL A 79 46.28 -58.70 -4.02
N GLN A 80 45.25 -58.04 -3.49
CA GLN A 80 44.75 -58.26 -2.15
C GLN A 80 44.28 -59.72 -1.96
N THR A 81 43.61 -60.29 -2.93
CA THR A 81 43.13 -61.68 -2.90
C THR A 81 44.31 -62.65 -2.84
N GLU A 82 45.37 -62.42 -3.65
CA GLU A 82 46.60 -63.21 -3.60
C GLU A 82 47.28 -63.16 -2.25
N VAL A 83 47.40 -61.96 -1.67
CA VAL A 83 47.95 -61.75 -0.29
C VAL A 83 47.11 -62.52 0.73
N LEU A 84 45.78 -62.44 0.69
CA LEU A 84 44.89 -63.13 1.62
C LEU A 84 44.96 -64.65 1.49
N GLN A 85 45.17 -65.16 0.30
CA GLN A 85 45.42 -66.60 0.00
C GLN A 85 46.77 -67.04 0.58
N ASP A 86 47.86 -66.27 0.39
CA ASP A 86 49.16 -66.56 0.94
C ASP A 86 49.15 -66.60 2.48
N ILE A 87 48.50 -65.62 3.12
CA ILE A 87 48.30 -65.61 4.56
C ILE A 87 47.54 -66.86 5.02
N SER A 88 46.49 -67.24 4.30
CA SER A 88 45.65 -68.40 4.65
C SER A 88 46.42 -69.73 4.47
N ALA A 89 47.33 -69.80 3.52
CA ALA A 89 48.18 -70.96 3.26
C ALA A 89 49.46 -71.01 4.12
N GLY A 90 49.65 -70.03 5.03
CA GLY A 90 50.85 -69.96 5.89
C GLY A 90 52.09 -69.42 5.18
N ARG A 91 52.02 -68.97 3.95
CA ARG A 91 53.13 -68.37 3.18
C ARG A 91 53.36 -66.90 3.52
N LEU A 92 53.71 -66.68 4.78
CA LEU A 92 53.77 -65.30 5.34
C LEU A 92 54.86 -64.41 4.71
N ASP A 93 56.00 -64.98 4.31
CA ASP A 93 57.04 -64.18 3.65
C ASP A 93 56.65 -63.71 2.25
N ASN A 94 55.91 -64.52 1.46
CA ASN A 94 55.34 -64.11 0.19
C ASN A 94 54.28 -63.02 0.41
N ALA A 95 53.39 -63.19 1.39
CA ALA A 95 52.39 -62.18 1.72
C ALA A 95 53.05 -60.86 2.12
N LYS A 96 54.10 -60.84 2.97
CA LYS A 96 54.85 -59.64 3.35
C LYS A 96 55.48 -58.94 2.13
N GLN A 97 56.12 -59.70 1.25
CA GLN A 97 56.70 -59.16 0.03
C GLN A 97 55.65 -58.52 -0.88
N SER A 98 54.49 -59.16 -1.07
CA SER A 98 53.41 -58.64 -1.87
C SER A 98 52.77 -57.40 -1.24
N ILE A 99 52.66 -57.32 0.11
CA ILE A 99 52.16 -56.16 0.86
C ILE A 99 53.07 -54.96 0.70
N THR A 100 54.38 -55.13 0.83
CA THR A 100 55.38 -54.04 0.78
C THR A 100 55.71 -53.60 -0.67
N GLY A 101 55.35 -54.36 -1.65
CA GLY A 101 55.53 -54.08 -3.09
C GLY A 101 54.21 -53.95 -3.82
N PRO A 102 53.75 -54.98 -4.59
CA PRO A 102 52.66 -54.90 -5.51
C PRO A 102 51.34 -54.37 -4.90
N LEU A 103 50.97 -54.75 -3.67
CA LEU A 103 49.77 -54.32 -3.03
C LEU A 103 49.80 -52.80 -2.69
N THR A 104 50.94 -52.31 -2.24
CA THR A 104 51.15 -50.87 -1.97
C THR A 104 51.08 -50.07 -3.27
N ASP A 105 51.76 -50.51 -4.34
CA ASP A 105 51.74 -49.81 -5.63
C ASP A 105 50.35 -49.74 -6.22
N ARG A 106 49.58 -50.83 -6.13
CA ARG A 106 48.17 -50.84 -6.61
C ARG A 106 47.27 -49.96 -5.72
N ALA A 107 47.46 -49.95 -4.40
CA ALA A 107 46.74 -49.09 -3.50
C ALA A 107 47.03 -47.62 -3.78
N ASP A 108 48.26 -47.25 -4.03
CA ASP A 108 48.63 -45.86 -4.33
C ASP A 108 48.07 -45.39 -5.68
N THR A 109 48.08 -46.26 -6.72
CA THR A 109 47.46 -45.98 -8.03
C THR A 109 45.94 -45.79 -7.85
N MET A 110 45.28 -46.66 -7.12
CA MET A 110 43.86 -46.55 -6.80
C MET A 110 43.54 -45.27 -6.03
N MET A 111 44.35 -44.90 -5.03
CA MET A 111 44.15 -43.67 -4.27
C MET A 111 44.39 -42.42 -5.12
N GLN A 112 45.29 -42.42 -6.09
CA GLN A 112 45.46 -41.33 -7.05
C GLN A 112 44.20 -41.15 -7.93
N ALA A 113 43.62 -42.25 -8.43
CA ALA A 113 42.38 -42.20 -9.18
C ALA A 113 41.23 -41.70 -8.34
N MET A 114 41.14 -42.14 -7.07
CA MET A 114 40.13 -41.62 -6.12
C MET A 114 40.30 -40.12 -5.83
N THR A 115 41.53 -39.66 -5.66
CA THR A 115 41.87 -38.25 -5.41
C THR A 115 41.46 -37.37 -6.62
N ALA A 116 41.71 -37.86 -7.86
CA ALA A 116 41.26 -37.15 -9.04
C ALA A 116 39.74 -37.00 -9.08
N LEU A 117 39.00 -38.07 -8.77
CA LEU A 117 37.54 -38.08 -8.69
C LEU A 117 37.01 -37.13 -7.61
N ILE A 118 37.59 -37.12 -6.40
CA ILE A 118 37.25 -36.21 -5.31
C ILE A 118 37.50 -34.76 -5.73
N THR A 119 38.65 -34.48 -6.35
CA THR A 119 39.05 -33.14 -6.78
C THR A 119 38.08 -32.60 -7.84
N PHE A 120 37.70 -33.41 -8.80
CA PHE A 120 36.72 -33.05 -9.83
C PHE A 120 35.35 -32.66 -9.20
N ASN A 121 34.83 -33.55 -8.37
CA ASN A 121 33.54 -33.30 -7.71
C ASN A 121 33.57 -32.14 -6.71
N GLY A 122 34.70 -31.94 -6.02
CA GLY A 122 34.92 -30.81 -5.13
C GLY A 122 34.88 -29.48 -5.90
N LYS A 123 35.59 -29.37 -7.01
CA LYS A 123 35.54 -28.17 -7.88
C LYS A 123 34.15 -27.93 -8.44
N GLY A 124 33.43 -28.98 -8.86
CA GLY A 124 32.05 -28.86 -9.31
C GLY A 124 31.12 -28.34 -8.24
N ALA A 125 31.27 -28.83 -7.01
CA ALA A 125 30.48 -28.35 -5.86
C ALA A 125 30.78 -26.88 -5.51
N GLU A 126 32.06 -26.47 -5.57
CA GLU A 126 32.46 -25.09 -5.33
C GLU A 126 31.92 -24.14 -6.41
N ALA A 127 32.03 -24.52 -7.69
CA ALA A 127 31.49 -23.74 -8.82
C ALA A 127 29.97 -23.60 -8.73
N ALA A 128 29.25 -24.66 -8.36
CA ALA A 128 27.80 -24.62 -8.17
C ALA A 128 27.40 -23.71 -6.98
N SER A 129 28.20 -23.72 -5.91
CA SER A 129 27.98 -22.83 -4.76
C SER A 129 28.20 -21.36 -5.11
N GLN A 130 29.25 -21.05 -5.88
CA GLN A 130 29.53 -19.68 -6.36
C GLN A 130 28.40 -19.19 -7.28
N LEU A 131 28.01 -19.99 -8.25
CA LEU A 131 26.90 -19.62 -9.15
C LEU A 131 25.60 -19.35 -8.40
N SER A 132 25.30 -20.16 -7.37
CA SER A 132 24.12 -19.96 -6.54
C SER A 132 24.18 -18.66 -5.74
N SER A 133 25.38 -18.29 -5.24
CA SER A 133 25.59 -17.00 -4.54
C SER A 133 25.42 -15.82 -5.49
N ASP A 134 26.04 -15.88 -6.67
CA ASP A 134 25.96 -14.79 -7.66
C ASP A 134 24.51 -14.54 -8.12
N VAL A 135 23.76 -15.61 -8.39
CA VAL A 135 22.33 -15.52 -8.74
C VAL A 135 21.50 -14.94 -7.60
N ALA A 136 21.81 -15.31 -6.34
CA ALA A 136 21.12 -14.76 -5.20
C ALA A 136 21.39 -13.25 -5.04
N ASP A 137 22.65 -12.82 -5.17
CA ASP A 137 23.04 -11.42 -5.08
C ASP A 137 22.40 -10.56 -6.19
N GLU A 138 22.38 -11.06 -7.41
CA GLU A 138 21.71 -10.39 -8.53
C GLU A 138 20.19 -10.26 -8.27
N ALA A 139 19.56 -11.32 -7.76
CA ALA A 139 18.15 -11.29 -7.38
C ALA A 139 17.86 -10.27 -6.26
N TYR A 140 18.71 -10.18 -5.24
CA TYR A 140 18.57 -9.18 -4.17
C TYR A 140 18.67 -7.75 -4.71
N VAL A 141 19.64 -7.45 -5.56
CA VAL A 141 19.78 -6.13 -6.18
C VAL A 141 18.53 -5.78 -7.02
N ALA A 142 18.03 -6.73 -7.81
CA ALA A 142 16.82 -6.53 -8.61
C ALA A 142 15.58 -6.27 -7.73
N ILE A 143 15.39 -7.02 -6.65
CA ILE A 143 14.28 -6.85 -5.71
C ILE A 143 14.35 -5.49 -5.02
N ILE A 144 15.52 -5.10 -4.49
CA ILE A 144 15.71 -3.80 -3.83
C ILE A 144 15.44 -2.67 -4.82
N GLY A 145 15.96 -2.77 -6.06
CA GLY A 145 15.70 -1.79 -7.11
C GLY A 145 14.20 -1.64 -7.42
N ALA A 146 13.48 -2.74 -7.54
CA ALA A 146 12.03 -2.74 -7.77
C ALA A 146 11.27 -2.08 -6.58
N LEU A 147 11.64 -2.38 -5.34
CA LEU A 147 11.03 -1.77 -4.16
C LEU A 147 11.24 -0.25 -4.11
N VAL A 148 12.44 0.23 -4.45
CA VAL A 148 12.72 1.68 -4.52
C VAL A 148 11.86 2.36 -5.59
N ILE A 149 11.73 1.76 -6.78
CA ILE A 149 10.89 2.29 -7.85
C ILE A 149 9.42 2.36 -7.41
N ILE A 150 8.89 1.30 -6.79
CA ILE A 150 7.52 1.26 -6.27
C ILE A 150 7.31 2.36 -5.22
N MET A 151 8.24 2.53 -4.29
CA MET A 151 8.15 3.57 -3.26
C MET A 151 8.14 4.97 -3.85
N LEU A 152 8.99 5.25 -4.84
CA LEU A 152 9.00 6.54 -5.55
C LEU A 152 7.70 6.78 -6.33
N ALA A 153 7.15 5.75 -6.98
CA ALA A 153 5.87 5.82 -7.68
C ALA A 153 4.72 6.13 -6.70
N LEU A 154 4.67 5.48 -5.54
CA LEU A 154 3.67 5.75 -4.51
C LEU A 154 3.75 7.17 -3.96
N LEU A 155 4.96 7.70 -3.72
CA LEU A 155 5.16 9.08 -3.30
C LEU A 155 4.70 10.08 -4.37
N ALA A 156 4.99 9.81 -5.64
CA ALA A 156 4.51 10.63 -6.76
C ALA A 156 2.97 10.63 -6.83
N ILE A 157 2.34 9.47 -6.75
CA ILE A 157 0.87 9.35 -6.77
C ILE A 157 0.26 10.07 -5.55
N ALA A 158 0.80 9.89 -4.35
CA ALA A 158 0.31 10.55 -3.14
C ALA A 158 0.37 12.08 -3.25
N THR A 159 1.47 12.64 -3.78
CA THR A 159 1.61 14.09 -4.00
C THR A 159 0.67 14.61 -5.07
N LEU A 160 0.45 13.87 -6.15
CA LEU A 160 -0.52 14.21 -7.19
C LEU A 160 -1.95 14.22 -6.65
N LEU A 161 -2.35 13.18 -5.91
CA LEU A 161 -3.69 13.08 -5.30
C LEU A 161 -3.92 14.22 -4.30
N THR A 162 -2.94 14.52 -3.46
CA THR A 162 -3.04 15.61 -2.50
C THR A 162 -3.27 16.95 -3.21
N ARG A 163 -2.52 17.25 -4.26
CA ARG A 163 -2.63 18.51 -5.00
C ARG A 163 -3.88 18.61 -5.87
N SER A 164 -4.34 17.50 -6.45
CA SER A 164 -5.48 17.52 -7.36
C SER A 164 -6.83 17.33 -6.67
N ILE A 165 -6.88 16.74 -5.49
CA ILE A 165 -8.15 16.46 -4.80
C ILE A 165 -8.21 17.12 -3.44
N VAL A 166 -7.24 16.85 -2.56
CA VAL A 166 -7.33 17.26 -1.15
C VAL A 166 -7.28 18.79 -1.01
N VAL A 167 -6.36 19.46 -1.70
CA VAL A 167 -6.23 20.92 -1.60
C VAL A 167 -7.47 21.64 -2.16
N PRO A 168 -7.97 21.36 -3.36
CA PRO A 168 -9.17 22.02 -3.89
C PRO A 168 -10.43 21.72 -3.07
N LEU A 169 -10.53 20.55 -2.48
CA LEU A 169 -11.66 20.21 -1.61
C LEU A 169 -11.61 21.00 -0.30
N ALA A 170 -10.44 21.18 0.30
CA ALA A 170 -10.25 22.04 1.46
C ALA A 170 -10.61 23.51 1.15
N ASP A 171 -10.25 24.01 -0.03
CA ASP A 171 -10.65 25.34 -0.51
C ASP A 171 -12.17 25.45 -0.64
N ALA A 172 -12.84 24.43 -1.17
CA ALA A 172 -14.31 24.43 -1.29
C ALA A 172 -15.00 24.45 0.07
N VAL A 173 -14.48 23.72 1.07
CA VAL A 173 -14.97 23.76 2.45
C VAL A 173 -14.79 25.16 3.05
N ALA A 174 -13.62 25.78 2.90
CA ALA A 174 -13.36 27.12 3.39
C ALA A 174 -14.27 28.17 2.72
N VAL A 175 -14.58 28.02 1.44
CA VAL A 175 -15.55 28.86 0.73
C VAL A 175 -16.96 28.67 1.31
N ALA A 176 -17.39 27.44 1.51
CA ALA A 176 -18.71 27.14 2.07
C ALA A 176 -18.87 27.73 3.49
N GLU A 177 -17.83 27.63 4.35
CA GLU A 177 -17.84 28.23 5.67
C GLU A 177 -17.96 29.78 5.62
N ARG A 178 -17.24 30.45 4.74
CA ARG A 178 -17.35 31.89 4.55
C ARG A 178 -18.77 32.29 4.12
N VAL A 179 -19.34 31.57 3.16
CA VAL A 179 -20.72 31.82 2.75
C VAL A 179 -21.70 31.59 3.90
N ALA A 180 -21.51 30.56 4.73
CA ALA A 180 -22.33 30.26 5.90
C ALA A 180 -22.23 31.33 6.97
N THR A 181 -21.09 32.00 7.13
CA THR A 181 -20.90 33.13 8.05
C THR A 181 -21.39 34.49 7.48
N GLY A 182 -21.89 34.48 6.22
CA GLY A 182 -22.42 35.67 5.57
C GLY A 182 -21.37 36.51 4.81
N ASP A 183 -20.10 36.08 4.78
CA ASP A 183 -19.10 36.77 3.96
C ASP A 183 -19.25 36.36 2.47
N LEU A 184 -19.96 37.20 1.76
CA LEU A 184 -20.12 37.06 0.30
C LEU A 184 -19.17 37.98 -0.49
N THR A 185 -18.23 38.65 0.14
CA THR A 185 -17.41 39.71 -0.48
C THR A 185 -16.30 39.14 -1.38
N GLN A 186 -15.73 38.00 -1.02
CA GLN A 186 -14.59 37.40 -1.71
C GLN A 186 -15.02 36.66 -2.99
N GLN A 187 -14.22 36.81 -4.02
CA GLN A 187 -14.45 36.15 -5.29
C GLN A 187 -13.95 34.70 -5.24
N ILE A 188 -14.79 33.73 -5.59
CA ILE A 188 -14.42 32.32 -5.65
C ILE A 188 -13.66 32.07 -6.96
N ARG A 189 -12.39 31.66 -6.84
CA ARG A 189 -11.55 31.33 -7.99
C ARG A 189 -11.76 29.86 -8.37
N VAL A 190 -12.30 29.61 -9.55
CA VAL A 190 -12.46 28.27 -10.12
C VAL A 190 -11.27 27.99 -11.03
N VAL A 191 -10.50 26.92 -10.72
CA VAL A 191 -9.37 26.48 -11.52
C VAL A 191 -9.49 24.99 -11.78
N GLY A 192 -9.41 24.58 -13.05
CA GLY A 192 -9.55 23.19 -13.46
C GLY A 192 -10.85 22.88 -14.18
N ARG A 193 -11.10 21.59 -14.46
CA ARG A 193 -12.31 21.07 -15.11
C ARG A 193 -12.78 19.75 -14.49
N ASP A 194 -12.16 19.37 -13.38
CA ASP A 194 -12.42 18.18 -12.59
C ASP A 194 -13.59 18.40 -11.60
N GLU A 195 -13.93 17.38 -10.84
CA GLU A 195 -15.05 17.41 -9.88
C GLU A 195 -14.88 18.49 -8.81
N PRO A 196 -13.70 18.72 -8.20
CA PRO A 196 -13.49 19.84 -7.29
C PRO A 196 -13.73 21.21 -7.94
N ALA A 197 -13.31 21.41 -9.20
CA ALA A 197 -13.56 22.63 -9.93
C ALA A 197 -15.04 22.84 -10.21
N LEU A 198 -15.80 21.78 -10.53
CA LEU A 198 -17.24 21.82 -10.69
C LEU A 198 -17.94 22.21 -9.39
N LEU A 199 -17.49 21.71 -8.24
CA LEU A 199 -18.00 22.08 -6.92
C LEU A 199 -17.77 23.56 -6.63
N LEU A 200 -16.55 24.05 -6.83
CA LEU A 200 -16.23 25.48 -6.67
C LEU A 200 -17.07 26.37 -7.59
N ALA A 201 -17.32 25.95 -8.82
CA ALA A 201 -18.19 26.64 -9.76
C ALA A 201 -19.65 26.69 -9.27
N ALA A 202 -20.15 25.60 -8.68
CA ALA A 202 -21.49 25.58 -8.09
C ALA A 202 -21.60 26.51 -6.87
N LEU A 203 -20.60 26.51 -5.99
CA LEU A 203 -20.51 27.45 -4.86
C LEU A 203 -20.46 28.91 -5.33
N SER A 204 -19.71 29.20 -6.40
CA SER A 204 -19.63 30.54 -6.98
C SER A 204 -20.99 31.02 -7.51
N ARG A 205 -21.74 30.14 -8.20
CA ARG A 205 -23.12 30.48 -8.62
C ARG A 205 -24.05 30.70 -7.44
N MET A 206 -23.96 29.85 -6.44
CA MET A 206 -24.75 30.01 -5.20
C MET A 206 -24.47 31.36 -4.53
N GLN A 207 -23.20 31.73 -4.37
CA GLN A 207 -22.79 33.01 -3.83
C GLN A 207 -23.34 34.20 -4.65
N GLY A 208 -23.28 34.10 -5.99
CA GLY A 208 -23.83 35.10 -6.90
C GLY A 208 -25.33 35.28 -6.70
N ASN A 209 -26.10 34.20 -6.66
CA ASN A 209 -27.55 34.26 -6.42
C ASN A 209 -27.93 34.85 -5.06
N LEU A 210 -27.12 34.50 -3.99
CA LEU A 210 -27.34 35.10 -2.66
C LEU A 210 -27.05 36.60 -2.67
N ARG A 211 -25.98 37.07 -3.31
CA ARG A 211 -25.70 38.51 -3.48
C ARG A 211 -26.83 39.23 -4.21
N GLU A 212 -27.31 38.65 -5.29
CA GLU A 212 -28.43 39.26 -6.04
C GLU A 212 -29.71 39.32 -5.21
N THR A 213 -30.02 38.25 -4.46
CA THR A 213 -31.18 38.21 -3.57
C THR A 213 -31.10 39.27 -2.45
N ILE A 214 -29.93 39.37 -1.79
CA ILE A 214 -29.68 40.37 -0.75
C ILE A 214 -29.78 41.77 -1.34
N GLY A 215 -29.21 42.00 -2.56
CA GLY A 215 -29.31 43.29 -3.23
C GLY A 215 -30.78 43.69 -3.55
N LYS A 216 -31.63 42.73 -3.97
CA LYS A 216 -33.07 42.96 -4.13
C LYS A 216 -33.77 43.28 -2.83
N ILE A 217 -33.41 42.58 -1.73
CA ILE A 217 -33.99 42.86 -0.40
C ILE A 217 -33.61 44.26 0.05
N VAL A 218 -32.35 44.67 -0.08
CA VAL A 218 -31.90 46.03 0.27
C VAL A 218 -32.65 47.05 -0.54
N ALA A 219 -32.73 46.90 -1.86
CA ALA A 219 -33.49 47.83 -2.73
C ALA A 219 -34.98 47.89 -2.36
N SER A 220 -35.62 46.74 -2.05
CA SER A 220 -36.99 46.72 -1.57
C SER A 220 -37.18 47.38 -0.21
N SER A 221 -36.20 47.25 0.68
CA SER A 221 -36.17 47.89 1.98
C SER A 221 -36.07 49.41 1.86
N ASP A 222 -35.22 49.91 0.96
CA ASP A 222 -35.08 51.34 0.68
C ASP A 222 -36.39 51.91 0.06
N GLN A 223 -37.04 51.15 -0.86
CA GLN A 223 -38.36 51.57 -1.38
C GLN A 223 -39.44 51.61 -0.28
N LEU A 224 -39.44 50.62 0.61
CA LEU A 224 -40.36 50.58 1.73
C LEU A 224 -40.13 51.74 2.71
N ALA A 225 -38.86 52.05 2.98
CA ALA A 225 -38.50 53.21 3.80
C ALA A 225 -39.00 54.51 3.16
N SER A 226 -38.80 54.71 1.86
CA SER A 226 -39.25 55.87 1.10
C SER A 226 -40.79 55.96 1.09
N ALA A 227 -41.52 54.85 0.87
CA ALA A 227 -42.96 54.80 0.90
C ALA A 227 -43.52 55.08 2.32
N SER A 228 -42.81 54.64 3.36
CA SER A 228 -43.20 54.94 4.77
C SER A 228 -43.09 56.43 5.08
N GLU A 229 -42.02 57.09 4.57
CA GLU A 229 -41.85 58.54 4.74
C GLU A 229 -42.93 59.33 3.97
N GLU A 230 -43.28 58.90 2.77
CA GLU A 230 -44.37 59.49 1.99
C GLU A 230 -45.70 59.31 2.69
N LEU A 231 -46.02 58.13 3.21
CA LEU A 231 -47.21 57.87 4.01
C LEU A 231 -47.27 58.71 5.31
N HIS A 232 -46.12 58.91 5.97
CA HIS A 232 -46.04 59.78 7.11
C HIS A 232 -46.43 61.22 6.73
N THR A 233 -45.88 61.75 5.65
CA THR A 233 -46.23 63.08 5.13
C THR A 233 -47.72 63.20 4.79
N VAL A 234 -48.28 62.22 4.07
CA VAL A 234 -49.70 62.18 3.74
C VAL A 234 -50.58 62.13 4.99
N THR A 235 -50.14 61.36 5.98
CA THR A 235 -50.88 61.26 7.26
C THR A 235 -50.87 62.60 8.01
N GLU A 236 -49.72 63.29 8.07
CA GLU A 236 -49.65 64.64 8.66
C GLU A 236 -50.51 65.66 7.93
N ASP A 237 -50.50 65.67 6.58
CA ASP A 237 -51.35 66.56 5.77
C ASP A 237 -52.81 66.23 5.94
N THR A 238 -53.20 64.97 6.00
CA THR A 238 -54.53 64.52 6.24
C THR A 238 -55.01 64.99 7.64
N SER A 239 -54.17 64.86 8.68
CA SER A 239 -54.44 65.31 10.02
C SER A 239 -54.66 66.87 10.09
N ARG A 240 -53.78 67.63 9.40
CA ARG A 240 -53.93 69.06 9.25
C ARG A 240 -55.25 69.42 8.55
N GLY A 241 -55.58 68.74 7.43
CA GLY A 241 -56.84 68.92 6.73
C GLY A 241 -58.07 68.61 7.56
N LEU A 242 -58.02 67.55 8.39
CA LEU A 242 -59.09 67.22 9.33
C LEU A 242 -59.31 68.33 10.41
N HIS A 243 -58.19 68.87 10.94
CA HIS A 243 -58.28 70.00 11.88
C HIS A 243 -58.93 71.27 11.25
N GLN A 244 -58.53 71.54 9.98
CA GLN A 244 -59.13 72.65 9.23
C GLN A 244 -60.61 72.41 8.94
N GLN A 245 -61.01 71.20 8.50
CA GLN A 245 -62.43 70.86 8.34
C GLN A 245 -63.23 70.94 9.61
N SER A 246 -62.67 70.52 10.74
CA SER A 246 -63.31 70.66 12.04
C SER A 246 -63.62 72.16 12.38
N ALA A 247 -62.63 73.03 12.11
CA ALA A 247 -62.83 74.46 12.29
C ALA A 247 -63.89 75.08 11.34
N GLU A 248 -63.92 74.62 10.10
CA GLU A 248 -64.93 75.01 9.11
C GLU A 248 -66.33 74.52 9.53
N ILE A 249 -66.44 73.30 10.07
CA ILE A 249 -67.73 72.77 10.59
C ILE A 249 -68.20 73.60 11.77
N ASP A 250 -67.33 74.01 12.73
CA ASP A 250 -67.70 74.86 13.84
C ASP A 250 -68.18 76.26 13.36
N GLN A 251 -67.52 76.83 12.36
CA GLN A 251 -67.96 78.02 11.70
C GLN A 251 -69.36 77.90 11.01
N ALA A 252 -69.55 76.81 10.32
CA ALA A 252 -70.85 76.52 9.64
C ALA A 252 -71.94 76.31 10.73
N ALA A 253 -71.64 75.58 11.80
CA ALA A 253 -72.58 75.42 12.93
C ALA A 253 -72.94 76.73 13.56
N THR A 254 -71.99 77.63 13.69
CA THR A 254 -72.22 78.98 14.20
C THR A 254 -73.10 79.80 13.26
N ALA A 255 -72.84 79.74 11.95
CA ALA A 255 -73.63 80.40 10.93
C ALA A 255 -75.11 79.90 10.88
N VAL A 256 -75.25 78.51 11.00
CA VAL A 256 -76.59 77.89 11.05
C VAL A 256 -77.36 78.38 12.34
N ASN A 257 -76.70 78.50 13.50
CA ASN A 257 -77.30 79.01 14.70
C ASN A 257 -77.70 80.48 14.55
N GLN A 258 -76.85 81.30 13.88
CA GLN A 258 -77.16 82.69 13.59
C GLN A 258 -78.34 82.82 12.64
N MET A 259 -78.36 81.91 11.61
CA MET A 259 -79.50 81.88 10.64
C MET A 259 -80.81 81.46 11.33
N THR A 260 -80.72 80.46 12.23
CA THR A 260 -81.88 80.03 13.02
C THR A 260 -82.45 81.20 13.84
N ALA A 261 -81.54 81.91 14.55
CA ALA A 261 -82.00 83.16 15.29
C ALA A 261 -82.52 84.25 14.42
N ALA A 262 -81.96 84.43 13.23
CA ALA A 262 -82.48 85.37 12.22
C ALA A 262 -83.85 84.98 11.68
N VAL A 263 -84.09 83.71 11.39
CA VAL A 263 -85.41 83.16 10.92
C VAL A 263 -86.42 83.33 12.08
N GLU A 264 -86.04 83.07 13.33
CA GLU A 264 -86.93 83.28 14.45
C GLU A 264 -87.35 84.77 14.62
N LYS A 265 -86.37 85.66 14.42
CA LYS A 265 -86.61 87.11 14.47
C LYS A 265 -87.51 87.56 13.32
N VAL A 266 -87.34 86.99 12.10
CA VAL A 266 -88.22 87.24 10.94
C VAL A 266 -89.63 86.73 11.21
N ALA A 267 -89.73 85.50 11.75
CA ALA A 267 -91.07 84.94 12.11
C ALA A 267 -91.79 85.81 13.19
N ASN A 268 -91.07 86.25 14.20
CA ASN A 268 -91.60 87.15 15.27
C ASN A 268 -92.00 88.53 14.68
N ASN A 269 -91.17 89.04 13.72
CA ASN A 269 -91.55 90.31 13.06
C ASN A 269 -92.79 90.12 12.16
N ALA A 270 -92.91 88.96 11.46
CA ALA A 270 -94.11 88.67 10.67
C ALA A 270 -95.37 88.55 11.49
N VAL A 271 -95.31 87.94 12.68
CA VAL A 271 -96.40 87.87 13.64
C VAL A 271 -96.76 89.28 14.11
N SER A 272 -95.76 90.08 14.53
CA SER A 272 -95.97 91.46 15.03
C SER A 272 -96.60 92.34 13.92
N THR A 273 -96.18 92.18 12.66
CA THR A 273 -96.68 92.87 11.53
C THR A 273 -98.16 92.46 11.22
N ALA A 274 -98.49 91.18 11.32
CA ALA A 274 -99.83 90.64 11.19
C ALA A 274 -100.76 91.16 12.29
N ASP A 275 -100.25 91.24 13.50
CA ASP A 275 -101.02 91.82 14.63
C ASP A 275 -101.21 93.34 14.46
N ALA A 276 -100.18 94.04 14.01
CA ALA A 276 -100.33 95.48 13.76
C ALA A 276 -101.33 95.73 12.53
N SER A 277 -101.31 94.87 11.49
CA SER A 277 -102.31 94.95 10.40
C SER A 277 -103.73 94.71 10.89
N LYS A 278 -103.95 93.73 11.77
CA LYS A 278 -105.25 93.48 12.41
C LYS A 278 -105.75 94.68 13.25
N GLY A 279 -104.79 95.33 13.96
CA GLY A 279 -105.12 96.53 14.72
C GLY A 279 -105.50 97.73 13.83
N ALA A 280 -104.91 97.87 12.61
CA ALA A 280 -105.21 98.89 11.65
C ALA A 280 -106.55 98.70 10.97
N ASP A 281 -107.04 97.46 10.86
CA ASP A 281 -108.31 97.12 10.25
C ASP A 281 -109.51 97.29 11.21
N GLN A 282 -109.29 97.69 12.52
CA GLN A 282 -110.28 97.92 13.56
C GLN A 282 -110.43 99.40 13.91
N THR A 283 -109.79 100.30 13.22
CA THR A 283 -109.97 101.76 13.39
C THR A 283 -110.63 102.32 12.09
#